data_91629c0c2e9c9886dcfabb1a6e628b5e
#
_entry.id   91629c0c2e9c9886dcfabb1a6e628b5e
#
_cell.length_a   1.000
_cell.length_b   1.000
_cell.length_c   1.000
_cell.angle_alpha   90.00
_cell.angle_beta   90.00
_cell.angle_gamma   90.00
#
_symmetry.space_group_name_H-M   'P 1'
#
loop_
_entity.id
_entity.type
_entity.pdbx_description
1 polymer ?
#
loop_
_entity_poly.entity_id
_entity_poly.type
_entity_poly.pdbx_seq_one_letter_code
_entity_poly.pdbx_strand_id
1 'polypeptide(L)'
;MRERWFGATGKRVPELAIEGDPLVPLAEALVLDDVSDDAKLREAHAAGTPVVVRAGSAEQIVAALRRPEVASVLVPESHAELLQLDLRELTYG
;
A
#
# COMPACT_ATOMS: atom_id res chain seq x y z
N MET A 1 8.18 2.15 11.87
CA MET A 1 7.38 2.10 10.64
C MET A 1 5.99 1.54 10.96
N ARG A 2 4.97 2.10 10.35
CA ARG A 2 3.61 1.63 10.54
C ARG A 2 3.34 0.37 9.74
N GLU A 3 2.46 -0.46 10.28
CA GLU A 3 2.02 -1.68 9.62
C GLU A 3 0.51 -1.66 9.43
N ARG A 4 0.04 -2.43 8.45
CA ARG A 4 -1.37 -2.64 8.19
C ARG A 4 -1.66 -4.14 8.05
N TRP A 5 -2.90 -4.52 8.27
CA TRP A 5 -3.32 -5.89 8.02
C TRP A 5 -3.25 -6.19 6.52
N PHE A 6 -2.70 -7.34 6.18
CA PHE A 6 -2.61 -7.80 4.79
C PHE A 6 -3.90 -8.52 4.41
N GLY A 7 -4.94 -7.73 4.16
CA GLY A 7 -6.26 -8.26 3.90
C GLY A 7 -6.75 -9.15 5.04
N ALA A 8 -7.39 -10.26 4.72
CA ALA A 8 -7.89 -11.22 5.70
C ALA A 8 -6.91 -12.36 5.98
N THR A 9 -5.63 -12.20 5.60
CA THR A 9 -4.62 -13.27 5.75
C THR A 9 -4.16 -13.47 7.20
N GLY A 10 -4.44 -12.52 8.09
CA GLY A 10 -3.94 -12.56 9.46
C GLY A 10 -2.50 -12.08 9.60
N LYS A 11 -1.88 -11.64 8.52
CA LYS A 11 -0.51 -11.12 8.51
C LYS A 11 -0.53 -9.60 8.55
N ARG A 12 0.57 -9.01 9.01
CA ARG A 12 0.77 -7.55 8.98
C ARG A 12 1.96 -7.25 8.09
N VAL A 13 1.87 -6.16 7.33
CA VAL A 13 2.93 -5.72 6.41
C VAL A 13 3.21 -4.24 6.65
N PRO A 14 4.44 -3.77 6.33
CA PRO A 14 4.71 -2.34 6.39
C PRO A 14 3.82 -1.61 5.38
N GLU A 15 3.27 -0.46 5.78
CA GLU A 15 2.40 0.30 4.88
C GLU A 15 3.15 0.94 3.72
N LEU A 16 4.48 1.05 3.83
CA LEU A 16 5.33 1.60 2.78
C LEU A 16 6.61 0.78 2.70
N ALA A 17 6.93 0.30 1.51
CA ALA A 17 8.11 -0.54 1.28
C ALA A 17 8.67 -0.32 -0.11
N ILE A 18 9.86 -0.87 -0.37
CA ILE A 18 10.49 -0.83 -1.69
C ILE A 18 10.00 -2.03 -2.51
N GLU A 19 9.84 -1.83 -3.82
CA GLU A 19 9.49 -2.90 -4.74
C GLU A 19 10.44 -4.10 -4.56
N GLY A 20 9.88 -5.28 -4.38
CA GLY A 20 10.66 -6.49 -4.14
C GLY A 20 10.90 -6.83 -2.68
N ASP A 21 10.41 -6.01 -1.75
CA ASP A 21 10.55 -6.29 -0.31
C ASP A 21 9.84 -7.60 0.03
N PRO A 22 10.55 -8.60 0.59
CA PRO A 22 9.95 -9.90 0.92
C PRO A 22 8.88 -9.83 2.02
N LEU A 23 8.81 -8.74 2.76
CA LEU A 23 7.79 -8.55 3.80
C LEU A 23 6.41 -8.28 3.19
N VAL A 24 6.33 -8.01 1.88
CA VAL A 24 5.07 -7.78 1.16
C VAL A 24 4.90 -8.88 0.11
N PRO A 25 4.14 -9.96 0.41
CA PRO A 25 4.01 -11.10 -0.50
C PRO A 25 3.01 -10.79 -1.62
N LEU A 26 3.52 -10.34 -2.76
CA LEU A 26 2.69 -9.92 -3.91
C LEU A 26 1.84 -11.04 -4.51
N ALA A 27 2.27 -12.30 -4.36
CA ALA A 27 1.52 -13.44 -4.92
C ALA A 27 0.11 -13.57 -4.33
N GLU A 28 -0.11 -13.06 -3.13
CA GLU A 28 -1.39 -13.13 -2.43
C GLU A 28 -2.21 -11.86 -2.59
N ALA A 29 -1.70 -10.86 -3.32
CA ALA A 29 -2.29 -9.52 -3.36
C ALA A 29 -2.79 -9.13 -4.75
N LEU A 30 -3.78 -8.24 -4.76
CA LEU A 30 -4.15 -7.50 -5.96
C LEU A 30 -3.21 -6.30 -6.05
N VAL A 31 -2.40 -6.24 -7.10
CA VAL A 31 -1.42 -5.16 -7.31
C VAL A 31 -1.99 -4.15 -8.30
N LEU A 32 -2.08 -2.89 -7.89
CA LEU A 32 -2.60 -1.80 -8.71
C LEU A 32 -1.56 -0.69 -8.83
N ASP A 33 -1.65 0.08 -9.92
CA ASP A 33 -0.77 1.22 -10.16
C ASP A 33 -1.33 2.53 -9.59
N ASP A 34 -2.61 2.54 -9.21
CA ASP A 34 -3.25 3.70 -8.59
C ASP A 34 -4.52 3.25 -7.85
N VAL A 35 -5.24 4.22 -7.27
CA VAL A 35 -6.47 3.96 -6.52
C VAL A 35 -7.71 4.55 -7.21
N SER A 36 -7.64 4.74 -8.52
CA SER A 36 -8.74 5.32 -9.29
C SER A 36 -9.91 4.35 -9.48
N ASP A 37 -9.66 3.04 -9.44
CA ASP A 37 -10.72 2.04 -9.60
C ASP A 37 -11.32 1.65 -8.24
N ASP A 38 -12.27 2.45 -7.80
CA ASP A 38 -12.92 2.28 -6.52
C ASP A 38 -13.66 0.93 -6.41
N ALA A 39 -14.25 0.48 -7.51
CA ALA A 39 -14.96 -0.80 -7.55
C ALA A 39 -14.03 -1.98 -7.27
N LYS A 40 -12.83 -1.98 -7.85
CA LYS A 40 -11.83 -3.02 -7.60
C LYS A 40 -11.37 -3.03 -6.16
N LEU A 41 -11.16 -1.85 -5.58
CA LEU A 41 -10.75 -1.74 -4.17
C LEU A 41 -11.81 -2.32 -3.24
N ARG A 42 -13.07 -1.99 -3.47
CA ARG A 42 -14.17 -2.50 -2.64
C ARG A 42 -14.36 -4.00 -2.81
N GLU A 43 -14.27 -4.49 -4.03
CA GLU A 43 -14.40 -5.91 -4.33
C GLU A 43 -13.30 -6.73 -3.65
N ALA A 44 -12.05 -6.27 -3.75
CA ALA A 44 -10.93 -6.94 -3.11
C ALA A 44 -11.10 -6.94 -1.59
N HIS A 45 -11.49 -5.81 -1.02
CA HIS A 45 -11.70 -5.70 0.42
C HIS A 45 -12.79 -6.65 0.91
N ALA A 46 -13.91 -6.71 0.19
CA ALA A 46 -15.01 -7.61 0.54
C ALA A 46 -14.61 -9.08 0.45
N ALA A 47 -13.71 -9.42 -0.48
CA ALA A 47 -13.19 -10.78 -0.64
C ALA A 47 -12.06 -11.11 0.34
N GLY A 48 -11.60 -10.14 1.13
CA GLY A 48 -10.46 -10.34 2.03
C GLY A 48 -9.11 -10.34 1.31
N THR A 49 -9.07 -9.94 0.05
CA THR A 49 -7.84 -9.91 -0.75
C THR A 49 -7.05 -8.64 -0.42
N PRO A 50 -5.78 -8.76 -0.03
CA PRO A 50 -4.95 -7.58 0.23
C PRO A 50 -4.69 -6.80 -1.06
N VAL A 51 -4.65 -5.47 -0.96
CA VAL A 51 -4.37 -4.59 -2.09
C VAL A 51 -3.01 -3.93 -1.88
N VAL A 52 -2.15 -4.02 -2.89
CA VAL A 52 -0.85 -3.36 -2.90
C VAL A 52 -0.84 -2.37 -4.07
N VAL A 53 -0.42 -1.14 -3.79
CA VAL A 53 -0.37 -0.08 -4.80
C VAL A 53 1.07 0.31 -5.06
N ARG A 54 1.46 0.43 -6.33
CA ARG A 54 2.76 0.94 -6.72
C ARG A 54 2.67 2.45 -6.88
N ALA A 55 3.59 3.17 -6.28
CA ALA A 55 3.59 4.63 -6.32
C ALA A 55 5.01 5.17 -6.50
N GLY A 56 5.14 6.22 -7.28
CA GLY A 56 6.43 6.86 -7.56
C GLY A 56 6.53 8.30 -7.07
N SER A 57 5.56 8.76 -6.28
CA SER A 57 5.58 10.12 -5.75
C SER A 57 4.88 10.18 -4.40
N ALA A 58 5.17 11.25 -3.64
CA ALA A 58 4.54 11.47 -2.34
C ALA A 58 3.01 11.58 -2.46
N GLU A 59 2.52 12.26 -3.51
CA GLU A 59 1.09 12.42 -3.73
C GLU A 59 0.38 11.08 -3.95
N GLN A 60 1.00 10.21 -4.74
CA GLN A 60 0.44 8.89 -5.01
C GLN A 60 0.44 8.03 -3.74
N ILE A 61 1.50 8.11 -2.94
CA ILE A 61 1.60 7.38 -1.68
C ILE A 61 0.48 7.82 -0.74
N VAL A 62 0.31 9.12 -0.55
CA VAL A 62 -0.72 9.67 0.34
C VAL A 62 -2.11 9.27 -0.14
N ALA A 63 -2.39 9.39 -1.44
CA ALA A 63 -3.68 9.01 -2.01
C ALA A 63 -3.99 7.53 -1.74
N ALA A 64 -3.00 6.66 -1.91
CA ALA A 64 -3.17 5.23 -1.67
C ALA A 64 -3.40 4.92 -0.18
N LEU A 65 -2.61 5.53 0.70
CA LEU A 65 -2.69 5.24 2.13
C LEU A 65 -3.94 5.84 2.81
N ARG A 66 -4.63 6.75 2.15
CA ARG A 66 -5.93 7.25 2.62
C ARG A 66 -7.04 6.23 2.41
N ARG A 67 -6.81 5.21 1.59
CA ARG A 67 -7.80 4.17 1.33
C ARG A 67 -7.59 3.03 2.33
N PRO A 68 -8.59 2.69 3.15
CA PRO A 68 -8.44 1.60 4.12
C PRO A 68 -8.29 0.23 3.47
N GLU A 69 -8.69 0.08 2.21
CA GLU A 69 -8.56 -1.16 1.46
C GLU A 69 -7.10 -1.47 1.10
N VAL A 70 -6.24 -0.45 1.04
CA VAL A 70 -4.83 -0.62 0.66
C VAL A 70 -4.02 -1.13 1.85
N ALA A 71 -3.36 -2.27 1.67
CA ALA A 71 -2.52 -2.86 2.70
C ALA A 71 -1.11 -2.29 2.70
N SER A 72 -0.54 -2.05 1.53
CA SER A 72 0.82 -1.56 1.40
C SER A 72 1.00 -0.79 0.11
N VAL A 73 1.97 0.13 0.13
CA VAL A 73 2.40 0.87 -1.04
C VAL A 73 3.86 0.55 -1.31
N LEU A 74 4.17 0.20 -2.56
CA LEU A 74 5.53 -0.08 -2.99
C LEU A 74 6.08 1.06 -3.82
N VAL A 75 7.30 1.49 -3.49
CA VAL A 75 8.01 2.50 -4.26
C VAL A 75 9.17 1.85 -5.01
N PRO A 76 9.54 2.33 -6.22
CA PRO A 76 10.68 1.80 -6.94
C PRO A 76 11.99 2.11 -6.20
N GLU A 77 12.99 1.24 -6.38
CA GLU A 77 14.31 1.43 -5.74
C GLU A 77 14.91 2.80 -6.05
N SER A 78 14.67 3.31 -7.24
CA SER A 78 15.16 4.63 -7.67
C SER A 78 14.54 5.78 -6.86
N HIS A 79 13.49 5.52 -6.11
CA HIS A 79 12.78 6.52 -5.28
C HIS A 79 12.76 6.12 -3.81
N ALA A 80 13.81 5.44 -3.35
CA ALA A 80 13.89 4.94 -1.97
C ALA A 80 13.79 6.05 -0.92
N GLU A 81 14.12 7.29 -1.28
CA GLU A 81 13.98 8.45 -0.41
C GLU A 81 12.53 8.70 0.03
N LEU A 82 11.56 8.19 -0.72
CA LEU A 82 10.14 8.32 -0.35
C LEU A 82 9.81 7.56 0.94
N LEU A 83 10.64 6.59 1.33
CA LEU A 83 10.45 5.87 2.60
C LEU A 83 10.70 6.77 3.80
N GLN A 84 11.33 7.92 3.61
CA GLN A 84 11.64 8.88 4.67
C GLN A 84 10.50 9.87 4.93
N LEU A 85 9.41 9.79 4.18
CA LEU A 85 8.26 10.69 4.35
C LEU A 85 7.63 10.53 5.73
N ASP A 86 7.25 11.65 6.34
CA ASP A 86 6.45 11.63 7.55
C ASP A 86 4.98 11.43 7.19
N LEU A 87 4.59 10.18 7.06
CA LEU A 87 3.22 9.83 6.65
C LEU A 87 2.18 10.23 7.68
N ARG A 88 2.56 10.32 8.95
CA ARG A 88 1.63 10.73 10.01
C ARG A 88 1.15 12.15 9.76
N GLU A 89 2.05 13.04 9.38
CA GLU A 89 1.72 14.42 9.10
C GLU A 89 0.90 14.54 7.82
N LEU A 90 1.23 13.75 6.79
CA LEU A 90 0.60 13.82 5.48
C LEU A 90 -0.78 13.14 5.42
N THR A 91 -0.99 12.05 6.17
CA THR A 91 -2.21 11.25 6.06
C THR A 91 -3.09 11.30 7.31
N TYR A 92 -2.52 11.54 8.48
CA TYR A 92 -3.24 11.43 9.76
C TYR A 92 -3.22 12.73 10.57
N GLY A 93 -2.45 13.67 10.12
CA GLY A 93 -2.38 14.99 10.74
C GLY A 93 -3.25 15.98 10.03
#